data_e3becadc193ac23d8a8e41e263fdd654
#
_entry.id   e3becadc193ac23d8a8e41e263fdd654
#
_cell.length_a   1.000
_cell.length_b   1.000
_cell.length_c   1.000
_cell.angle_alpha   90.00
_cell.angle_beta   90.00
_cell.angle_gamma   90.00
#
_symmetry.space_group_name_H-M   'P 1'
#
loop_
_entity.id
_entity.type
_entity.pdbx_description
1 polymer ?
#
loop_
_entity_poly.entity_id
_entity_poly.type
_entity_poly.pdbx_seq_one_letter_code
_entity_poly.pdbx_strand_id
1 'polypeptide(L)'
;MQLSKEFNSKKIEQEIKNYHSNLDLRKMIFDSSEKSKKIMFVEGPPTMNGIPHAGHLRGRVIKDLWYRYMTLKGNKVIFNAGWDTQGLPVELQAEKELGITGGKTEIIKSVGIEKLVSECKKIVKKYHEKWVKVDKLLGISFNQDDAYWTFKDEFIEREWQFLKKALENKILQEDFTVIAYCPSCQTSLSHSEVNQGYEEVKDPSLYYKVKL
;
A
#
# COMPACT_ATOMS: atom_id res chain seq x y z
N MET A 1 0.63 10.11 36.28
CA MET A 1 1.58 10.95 35.50
C MET A 1 1.32 12.40 35.87
N GLN A 2 2.34 13.13 36.38
CA GLN A 2 2.24 14.54 36.69
C GLN A 2 2.86 15.32 35.53
N LEU A 3 2.05 16.07 34.79
CA LEU A 3 2.53 16.86 33.65
C LEU A 3 3.28 18.10 34.13
N SER A 4 4.25 18.58 33.36
CA SER A 4 4.99 19.81 33.64
C SER A 4 4.04 21.00 33.71
N LYS A 5 4.30 21.94 34.63
CA LYS A 5 3.54 23.20 34.77
C LYS A 5 3.81 24.15 33.57
N GLU A 6 4.91 24.01 32.90
CA GLU A 6 5.24 24.79 31.70
C GLU A 6 4.93 23.99 30.46
N PHE A 7 4.25 24.62 29.49
CA PHE A 7 3.95 24.00 28.20
C PHE A 7 5.22 23.94 27.32
N ASN A 8 5.77 22.74 27.20
CA ASN A 8 6.85 22.43 26.26
C ASN A 8 6.45 21.15 25.51
N SER A 9 5.99 21.31 24.27
CA SER A 9 5.47 20.19 23.48
C SER A 9 6.45 19.04 23.35
N LYS A 10 7.72 19.31 23.07
CA LYS A 10 8.76 18.26 22.90
C LYS A 10 9.00 17.48 24.18
N LYS A 11 9.04 18.18 25.35
CA LYS A 11 9.21 17.56 26.65
C LYS A 11 8.00 16.69 27.02
N ILE A 12 6.81 17.23 26.82
CA ILE A 12 5.54 16.52 27.09
C ILE A 12 5.42 15.28 26.19
N GLU A 13 5.71 15.41 24.91
CA GLU A 13 5.73 14.26 24.00
C GLU A 13 6.68 13.16 24.45
N GLN A 14 7.88 13.52 24.89
CA GLN A 14 8.85 12.54 25.36
C GLN A 14 8.40 11.86 26.68
N GLU A 15 7.84 12.61 27.60
CA GLU A 15 7.27 12.07 28.84
C GLU A 15 6.11 11.11 28.56
N ILE A 16 5.21 11.46 27.63
CA ILE A 16 4.10 10.61 27.20
C ILE A 16 4.63 9.35 26.51
N LYS A 17 5.59 9.46 25.61
CA LYS A 17 6.22 8.31 24.96
C LYS A 17 6.82 7.35 25.96
N ASN A 18 7.58 7.87 26.94
CA ASN A 18 8.17 7.05 27.99
C ASN A 18 7.11 6.37 28.86
N TYR A 19 6.03 7.07 29.19
CA TYR A 19 4.90 6.48 29.91
C TYR A 19 4.24 5.36 29.11
N HIS A 20 3.96 5.60 27.83
CA HIS A 20 3.30 4.63 26.96
C HIS A 20 4.19 3.42 26.62
N SER A 21 5.52 3.56 26.59
CA SER A 21 6.43 2.45 26.30
C SER A 21 6.35 1.31 27.31
N ASN A 22 5.85 1.58 28.51
CA ASN A 22 5.68 0.60 29.59
C ASN A 22 4.25 0.04 29.67
N LEU A 23 3.35 0.46 28.78
CA LEU A 23 1.95 0.03 28.75
C LEU A 23 1.64 -0.70 27.44
N ASP A 24 0.96 -1.83 27.55
CA ASP A 24 0.30 -2.42 26.40
C ASP A 24 -1.04 -1.70 26.14
N LEU A 25 -0.93 -0.49 25.58
CA LEU A 25 -2.11 0.36 25.31
C LEU A 25 -3.10 -0.33 24.37
N ARG A 26 -2.61 -1.12 23.45
CA ARG A 26 -3.46 -1.87 22.52
C ARG A 26 -4.34 -2.86 23.29
N LYS A 27 -3.72 -3.69 24.13
CA LYS A 27 -4.46 -4.64 24.97
C LYS A 27 -5.43 -3.94 25.90
N MET A 28 -5.03 -2.85 26.52
CA MET A 28 -5.89 -2.11 27.45
C MET A 28 -7.13 -1.48 26.79
N ILE A 29 -6.98 -0.98 25.56
CA ILE A 29 -8.03 -0.18 24.90
C ILE A 29 -8.82 -1.02 23.89
N PHE A 30 -8.14 -1.90 23.14
CA PHE A 30 -8.70 -2.53 21.96
C PHE A 30 -9.09 -4.01 22.13
N ASP A 31 -8.45 -4.75 23.03
CA ASP A 31 -8.67 -6.19 23.20
C ASP A 31 -9.74 -6.53 24.25
N SER A 32 -10.53 -5.57 24.73
CA SER A 32 -11.58 -5.90 25.71
C SER A 32 -12.62 -6.84 25.09
N SER A 33 -12.75 -8.02 25.67
CA SER A 33 -13.60 -9.13 25.21
C SER A 33 -15.11 -8.87 25.32
N GLU A 34 -15.51 -7.85 26.06
CA GLU A 34 -16.91 -7.58 26.41
C GLU A 34 -17.68 -6.71 25.40
N LYS A 35 -17.02 -6.32 24.30
CA LYS A 35 -17.64 -5.44 23.29
C LYS A 35 -18.61 -6.23 22.43
N SER A 36 -19.86 -5.79 22.41
CA SER A 36 -20.98 -6.57 21.84
C SER A 36 -21.04 -6.56 20.31
N LYS A 37 -20.59 -5.51 19.64
CA LYS A 37 -20.67 -5.38 18.18
C LYS A 37 -19.29 -5.47 17.54
N LYS A 38 -19.13 -6.44 16.63
CA LYS A 38 -17.91 -6.59 15.81
C LYS A 38 -18.05 -5.75 14.55
N ILE A 39 -17.04 -4.91 14.27
CA ILE A 39 -16.93 -4.12 13.05
C ILE A 39 -15.57 -4.44 12.43
N MET A 40 -15.55 -4.69 11.12
CA MET A 40 -14.32 -4.89 10.36
C MET A 40 -14.02 -3.67 9.52
N PHE A 41 -12.78 -3.23 9.55
CA PHE A 41 -12.23 -2.25 8.60
C PHE A 41 -11.27 -2.96 7.65
N VAL A 42 -11.51 -2.81 6.36
CA VAL A 42 -10.62 -3.36 5.33
C VAL A 42 -9.65 -2.28 4.90
N GLU A 43 -8.36 -2.52 5.11
CA GLU A 43 -7.29 -1.60 4.72
C GLU A 43 -7.15 -1.56 3.19
N GLY A 44 -7.00 -0.34 2.63
CA GLY A 44 -6.43 -0.13 1.31
C GLY A 44 -4.91 0.01 1.47
N PRO A 45 -4.14 -1.04 1.18
CA PRO A 45 -2.75 -1.13 1.58
C PRO A 45 -1.88 -0.17 0.76
N PRO A 46 -0.91 0.52 1.40
CA PRO A 46 0.07 1.30 0.67
C PRO A 46 1.09 0.40 -0.04
N THR A 47 1.52 0.83 -1.22
CA THR A 47 2.55 0.12 -1.99
C THR A 47 3.94 0.30 -1.38
N MET A 48 4.67 -0.80 -1.22
CA MET A 48 5.98 -0.84 -0.56
C MET A 48 7.13 -0.54 -1.54
N ASN A 49 7.01 0.56 -2.29
CA ASN A 49 8.00 1.02 -3.27
C ASN A 49 8.71 2.33 -2.89
N GLY A 50 8.35 2.93 -1.76
CA GLY A 50 8.90 4.22 -1.32
C GLY A 50 8.62 4.56 0.13
N ILE A 51 9.17 5.70 0.58
CA ILE A 51 8.91 6.25 1.91
C ILE A 51 7.54 6.93 1.94
N PRO A 52 6.83 6.92 3.10
CA PRO A 52 5.56 7.61 3.21
C PRO A 52 5.73 9.13 3.05
N HIS A 53 4.85 9.75 2.30
CA HIS A 53 4.74 11.20 2.15
C HIS A 53 3.52 11.74 2.92
N ALA A 54 3.37 13.06 3.02
CA ALA A 54 2.30 13.71 3.80
C ALA A 54 0.89 13.21 3.46
N GLY A 55 0.60 12.91 2.19
CA GLY A 55 -0.68 12.32 1.77
C GLY A 55 -0.96 10.96 2.39
N HIS A 56 0.06 10.10 2.45
CA HIS A 56 -0.03 8.81 3.13
C HIS A 56 -0.27 8.99 4.64
N LEU A 57 0.48 9.90 5.28
CA LEU A 57 0.36 10.16 6.72
C LEU A 57 -1.03 10.65 7.08
N ARG A 58 -1.61 11.55 6.27
CA ARG A 58 -2.99 12.01 6.45
C ARG A 58 -3.98 10.85 6.43
N GLY A 59 -3.86 9.96 5.44
CA GLY A 59 -4.73 8.79 5.33
C GLY A 59 -4.63 7.88 6.55
N ARG A 60 -3.42 7.59 7.02
CA ARG A 60 -3.19 6.75 8.20
C ARG A 60 -3.77 7.36 9.47
N VAL A 61 -3.57 8.65 9.70
CA VAL A 61 -4.12 9.35 10.87
C VAL A 61 -5.66 9.35 10.86
N ILE A 62 -6.30 9.58 9.71
CA ILE A 62 -7.76 9.56 9.61
C ILE A 62 -8.31 8.15 9.89
N LYS A 63 -7.69 7.11 9.35
CA LYS A 63 -8.06 5.72 9.61
C LYS A 63 -7.92 5.37 11.09
N ASP A 64 -6.82 5.78 11.72
CA ASP A 64 -6.57 5.55 13.14
C ASP A 64 -7.54 6.32 14.04
N LEU A 65 -7.89 7.56 13.69
CA LEU A 65 -8.92 8.32 14.36
C LEU A 65 -10.27 7.60 14.33
N TRP A 66 -10.68 7.09 13.18
CA TRP A 66 -11.90 6.30 13.03
C TRP A 66 -11.84 5.03 13.88
N TYR A 67 -10.73 4.31 13.86
CA TYR A 67 -10.51 3.09 14.63
C TYR A 67 -10.68 3.34 16.14
N ARG A 68 -10.00 4.38 16.66
CA ARG A 68 -10.10 4.79 18.07
C ARG A 68 -11.53 5.21 18.43
N TYR A 69 -12.15 6.05 17.61
CA TYR A 69 -13.50 6.52 17.82
C TYR A 69 -14.51 5.38 17.92
N MET A 70 -14.49 4.46 16.97
CA MET A 70 -15.41 3.31 16.97
C MET A 70 -15.14 2.36 18.14
N THR A 71 -13.90 2.22 18.55
CA THR A 71 -13.50 1.43 19.73
C THR A 71 -14.02 2.08 21.02
N LEU A 72 -13.86 3.40 21.18
CA LEU A 72 -14.37 4.14 22.33
C LEU A 72 -15.90 4.12 22.43
N LYS A 73 -16.60 3.99 21.29
CA LYS A 73 -18.05 3.77 21.26
C LYS A 73 -18.48 2.36 21.68
N GLY A 74 -17.59 1.52 22.17
CA GLY A 74 -17.88 0.18 22.66
C GLY A 74 -17.91 -0.90 21.59
N ASN A 75 -17.44 -0.66 20.37
CA ASN A 75 -17.36 -1.68 19.33
C ASN A 75 -16.04 -2.46 19.43
N LYS A 76 -16.08 -3.76 19.09
CA LYS A 76 -14.87 -4.53 18.79
C LYS A 76 -14.49 -4.32 17.34
N VAL A 77 -13.51 -3.45 17.10
CA VAL A 77 -13.06 -3.16 15.74
C VAL A 77 -11.90 -4.08 15.37
N ILE A 78 -12.06 -4.82 14.28
CA ILE A 78 -11.00 -5.64 13.67
C ILE A 78 -10.40 -4.79 12.56
N PHE A 79 -9.18 -4.32 12.76
CA PHE A 79 -8.44 -3.53 11.80
C PHE A 79 -6.98 -3.98 11.76
N ASN A 80 -6.66 -4.81 10.79
CA ASN A 80 -5.30 -5.25 10.53
C ASN A 80 -4.69 -4.35 9.46
N ALA A 81 -3.41 -4.01 9.61
CA ALA A 81 -2.66 -3.36 8.56
C ALA A 81 -2.57 -4.24 7.32
N GLY A 82 -2.38 -3.63 6.17
CA GLY A 82 -2.09 -4.31 4.92
C GLY A 82 -0.91 -3.66 4.23
N TRP A 83 -0.19 -4.44 3.43
CA TRP A 83 0.96 -4.00 2.67
C TRP A 83 0.84 -4.48 1.23
N ASP A 84 0.78 -3.53 0.29
CA ASP A 84 0.83 -3.82 -1.14
C ASP A 84 2.30 -4.02 -1.53
N THR A 85 2.63 -5.23 -1.92
CA THR A 85 4.01 -5.71 -1.97
C THR A 85 4.40 -6.35 -3.30
N GLN A 86 3.57 -6.18 -4.33
CA GLN A 86 3.82 -6.73 -5.67
C GLN A 86 3.39 -5.77 -6.77
N GLY A 87 3.67 -6.15 -8.01
CA GLY A 87 3.31 -5.40 -9.19
C GLY A 87 4.36 -4.40 -9.65
N LEU A 88 4.04 -3.71 -10.73
CA LEU A 88 4.93 -2.82 -11.48
C LEU A 88 5.67 -1.77 -10.61
N PRO A 89 5.03 -1.09 -9.64
CA PRO A 89 5.74 -0.07 -8.86
C PRO A 89 6.93 -0.62 -8.04
N VAL A 90 6.83 -1.87 -7.56
CA VAL A 90 7.92 -2.53 -6.84
C VAL A 90 9.00 -3.02 -7.81
N GLU A 91 8.59 -3.55 -8.97
CA GLU A 91 9.50 -3.99 -10.03
C GLU A 91 10.35 -2.83 -10.55
N LEU A 92 9.73 -1.69 -10.90
CA LEU A 92 10.44 -0.49 -11.37
C LEU A 92 11.45 0.05 -10.33
N GLN A 93 11.12 -0.04 -9.05
CA GLN A 93 12.04 0.36 -8.01
C GLN A 93 13.20 -0.63 -7.89
N ALA A 94 12.97 -1.93 -8.10
CA ALA A 94 14.01 -2.94 -8.13
C ALA A 94 14.96 -2.74 -9.32
N GLU A 95 14.42 -2.50 -10.51
CA GLU A 95 15.18 -2.20 -11.71
C GLU A 95 16.08 -0.96 -11.51
N LYS A 96 15.52 0.10 -10.92
CA LYS A 96 16.27 1.32 -10.59
C LYS A 96 17.42 1.06 -9.61
N GLU A 97 17.19 0.27 -8.56
CA GLU A 97 18.24 -0.05 -7.57
C GLU A 97 19.31 -1.00 -8.15
N LEU A 98 18.94 -1.84 -9.11
CA LEU A 98 19.89 -2.69 -9.87
C LEU A 98 20.64 -1.92 -10.96
N GLY A 99 20.21 -0.69 -11.28
CA GLY A 99 20.80 0.10 -12.39
C GLY A 99 20.52 -0.50 -13.77
N ILE A 100 19.39 -1.20 -13.92
CA ILE A 100 19.02 -1.89 -15.15
C ILE A 100 18.03 -1.02 -15.93
N THR A 101 18.24 -0.93 -17.25
CA THR A 101 17.35 -0.26 -18.19
C THR A 101 17.04 -1.20 -19.33
N GLY A 102 15.84 -1.11 -19.88
CA GLY A 102 15.41 -1.95 -21.01
C GLY A 102 13.98 -2.46 -20.86
N GLY A 103 13.52 -3.23 -21.82
CA GLY A 103 12.21 -3.88 -21.74
C GLY A 103 12.20 -5.05 -20.76
N LYS A 104 11.05 -5.34 -20.19
CA LYS A 104 10.87 -6.41 -19.18
C LYS A 104 11.49 -7.76 -19.63
N THR A 105 11.32 -8.12 -20.89
CA THR A 105 11.89 -9.35 -21.44
C THR A 105 13.42 -9.36 -21.41
N GLU A 106 14.06 -8.22 -21.68
CA GLU A 106 15.53 -8.09 -21.67
C GLU A 106 16.06 -8.14 -20.24
N ILE A 107 15.37 -7.49 -19.30
CA ILE A 107 15.69 -7.51 -17.88
C ILE A 107 15.65 -8.95 -17.34
N ILE A 108 14.58 -9.69 -17.65
CA ILE A 108 14.44 -11.09 -17.23
C ILE A 108 15.57 -11.97 -17.84
N LYS A 109 15.94 -11.74 -19.09
CA LYS A 109 17.03 -12.49 -19.74
C LYS A 109 18.40 -12.19 -19.14
N SER A 110 18.66 -10.93 -18.77
CA SER A 110 19.96 -10.50 -18.26
C SER A 110 20.18 -10.82 -16.78
N VAL A 111 19.13 -10.70 -15.98
CA VAL A 111 19.22 -10.81 -14.50
C VAL A 111 18.68 -12.12 -13.97
N GLY A 112 17.66 -12.67 -14.64
CA GLY A 112 16.89 -13.83 -14.19
C GLY A 112 15.75 -13.47 -13.25
N ILE A 113 14.66 -14.23 -13.32
CA ILE A 113 13.44 -13.99 -12.52
C ILE A 113 13.73 -14.11 -11.03
N GLU A 114 14.49 -15.11 -10.61
CA GLU A 114 14.78 -15.35 -9.18
C GLU A 114 15.50 -14.17 -8.53
N LYS A 115 16.48 -13.60 -9.22
CA LYS A 115 17.23 -12.44 -8.72
C LYS A 115 16.34 -11.20 -8.67
N LEU A 116 15.53 -10.95 -9.70
CA LEU A 116 14.59 -9.83 -9.74
C LEU A 116 13.59 -9.92 -8.58
N VAL A 117 12.96 -11.08 -8.37
CA VAL A 117 12.03 -11.32 -7.26
C VAL A 117 12.71 -11.16 -5.90
N SER A 118 13.96 -11.63 -5.77
CA SER A 118 14.73 -11.45 -4.53
C SER A 118 14.96 -9.96 -4.22
N GLU A 119 15.31 -9.16 -5.22
CA GLU A 119 15.48 -7.71 -5.05
C GLU A 119 14.15 -7.01 -4.74
N CYS A 120 13.05 -7.38 -5.38
CA CYS A 120 11.72 -6.89 -5.04
C CYS A 120 11.38 -7.15 -3.56
N LYS A 121 11.64 -8.36 -3.06
CA LYS A 121 11.41 -8.70 -1.64
C LYS A 121 12.30 -7.90 -0.69
N LYS A 122 13.55 -7.62 -1.05
CA LYS A 122 14.45 -6.75 -0.26
C LYS A 122 13.92 -5.32 -0.19
N ILE A 123 13.45 -4.78 -1.31
CA ILE A 123 12.88 -3.43 -1.39
C ILE A 123 11.64 -3.32 -0.51
N VAL A 124 10.72 -4.26 -0.63
CA VAL A 124 9.53 -4.34 0.20
C VAL A 124 9.88 -4.31 1.68
N LYS A 125 10.83 -5.15 2.12
CA LYS A 125 11.31 -5.18 3.51
C LYS A 125 11.91 -3.85 3.95
N LYS A 126 12.79 -3.26 3.13
CA LYS A 126 13.44 -1.98 3.36
C LYS A 126 12.43 -0.84 3.59
N TYR A 127 11.40 -0.75 2.75
CA TYR A 127 10.39 0.30 2.87
C TYR A 127 9.40 0.02 3.98
N HIS A 128 8.99 -1.22 4.18
CA HIS A 128 8.15 -1.62 5.31
C HIS A 128 8.75 -1.18 6.66
N GLU A 129 10.03 -1.40 6.88
CA GLU A 129 10.71 -0.95 8.11
C GLU A 129 10.62 0.57 8.32
N LYS A 130 10.69 1.35 7.22
CA LYS A 130 10.50 2.81 7.27
C LYS A 130 9.07 3.19 7.60
N TRP A 131 8.09 2.52 6.99
CA TRP A 131 6.67 2.75 7.26
C TRP A 131 6.32 2.44 8.71
N VAL A 132 6.78 1.33 9.27
CA VAL A 132 6.54 0.96 10.67
C VAL A 132 7.15 1.99 11.63
N LYS A 133 8.34 2.54 11.32
CA LYS A 133 8.93 3.63 12.12
C LYS A 133 8.06 4.88 12.11
N VAL A 134 7.51 5.24 10.96
CA VAL A 134 6.61 6.40 10.83
C VAL A 134 5.29 6.17 11.55
N ASP A 135 4.69 4.99 11.42
CA ASP A 135 3.47 4.62 12.13
C ASP A 135 3.66 4.71 13.66
N LYS A 136 4.79 4.24 14.17
CA LYS A 136 5.15 4.41 15.58
C LYS A 136 5.29 5.88 15.97
N LEU A 137 5.90 6.71 15.12
CA LEU A 137 6.02 8.14 15.36
C LEU A 137 4.66 8.85 15.43
N LEU A 138 3.73 8.45 14.56
CA LEU A 138 2.36 8.96 14.54
C LEU A 138 1.47 8.39 15.65
N GLY A 139 1.92 7.36 16.34
CA GLY A 139 1.13 6.67 17.37
C GLY A 139 -0.05 5.88 16.79
N ILE A 140 0.10 5.30 15.62
CA ILE A 140 -0.92 4.47 14.96
C ILE A 140 -1.25 3.25 15.83
N SER A 141 -2.54 2.99 16.03
CA SER A 141 -3.05 2.02 17.02
C SER A 141 -3.57 0.72 16.39
N PHE A 142 -3.91 0.69 15.11
CA PHE A 142 -4.43 -0.53 14.49
C PHE A 142 -3.36 -1.63 14.37
N ASN A 143 -3.83 -2.87 14.25
CA ASN A 143 -2.99 -4.05 14.35
C ASN A 143 -2.00 -4.17 13.18
N GLN A 144 -0.72 -4.20 13.50
CA GLN A 144 0.36 -4.42 12.52
C GLN A 144 0.96 -5.83 12.58
N ASP A 145 0.76 -6.55 13.68
CA ASP A 145 1.35 -7.88 13.87
C ASP A 145 0.69 -8.92 12.96
N ASP A 146 -0.65 -8.80 12.77
CA ASP A 146 -1.43 -9.66 11.87
C ASP A 146 -1.66 -8.97 10.51
N ALA A 147 -0.71 -8.15 10.05
CA ALA A 147 -0.81 -7.48 8.76
C ALA A 147 -0.81 -8.50 7.62
N TYR A 148 -1.68 -8.28 6.64
CA TYR A 148 -1.62 -9.06 5.41
C TYR A 148 -0.63 -8.46 4.41
N TRP A 149 -0.08 -9.32 3.57
CA TRP A 149 0.90 -8.97 2.55
C TRP A 149 0.44 -9.52 1.21
N THR A 150 0.30 -8.70 0.20
CA THR A 150 -0.31 -9.13 -1.05
C THR A 150 0.51 -10.16 -1.82
N PHE A 151 1.84 -10.26 -1.58
CA PHE A 151 2.69 -11.29 -2.20
C PHE A 151 2.64 -12.67 -1.53
N LYS A 152 1.95 -12.79 -0.38
CA LYS A 152 1.85 -14.08 0.31
C LYS A 152 0.86 -15.02 -0.40
N ASP A 153 1.19 -16.29 -0.40
CA ASP A 153 0.40 -17.32 -1.08
C ASP A 153 -1.03 -17.37 -0.56
N GLU A 154 -1.24 -17.19 0.75
CA GLU A 154 -2.59 -17.18 1.35
C GLU A 154 -3.45 -16.01 0.83
N PHE A 155 -2.84 -14.86 0.52
CA PHE A 155 -3.55 -13.74 -0.06
C PHE A 155 -3.90 -14.02 -1.52
N ILE A 156 -2.93 -14.48 -2.30
CA ILE A 156 -3.08 -14.82 -3.72
C ILE A 156 -4.14 -15.92 -3.88
N GLU A 157 -4.12 -16.95 -3.04
CA GLU A 157 -5.12 -18.02 -3.06
C GLU A 157 -6.54 -17.50 -2.83
N ARG A 158 -6.71 -16.51 -1.93
CA ARG A 158 -8.01 -15.87 -1.70
C ARG A 158 -8.50 -15.07 -2.90
N GLU A 159 -7.61 -14.37 -3.58
CA GLU A 159 -7.94 -13.67 -4.83
C GLU A 159 -8.38 -14.66 -5.91
N TRP A 160 -7.67 -15.76 -6.09
CA TRP A 160 -8.06 -16.83 -7.02
C TRP A 160 -9.43 -17.43 -6.72
N GLN A 161 -9.72 -17.67 -5.44
CA GLN A 161 -11.04 -18.15 -5.01
C GLN A 161 -12.15 -17.14 -5.36
N PHE A 162 -11.89 -15.86 -5.20
CA PHE A 162 -12.83 -14.79 -5.58
C PHE A 162 -13.06 -14.75 -7.09
N LEU A 163 -11.98 -14.76 -7.89
CA LEU A 163 -12.05 -14.76 -9.36
C LEU A 163 -12.79 -16.01 -9.87
N LYS A 164 -12.52 -17.18 -9.30
CA LYS A 164 -13.25 -18.41 -9.62
C LYS A 164 -14.75 -18.25 -9.41
N LYS A 165 -15.18 -17.72 -8.28
CA LYS A 165 -16.60 -17.47 -8.01
C LYS A 165 -17.21 -16.46 -8.97
N ALA A 166 -16.46 -15.41 -9.33
CA ALA A 166 -16.92 -14.41 -10.30
C ALA A 166 -17.16 -15.05 -11.69
N LEU A 167 -16.25 -15.94 -12.11
CA LEU A 167 -16.39 -16.69 -13.35
C LEU A 167 -17.59 -17.66 -13.31
N GLU A 168 -17.72 -18.44 -12.24
CA GLU A 168 -18.85 -19.38 -12.04
C GLU A 168 -20.20 -18.66 -12.06
N ASN A 169 -20.27 -17.45 -11.50
CA ASN A 169 -21.47 -16.61 -11.50
C ASN A 169 -21.64 -15.77 -12.78
N LYS A 170 -20.80 -15.96 -13.80
CA LYS A 170 -20.85 -15.22 -15.07
C LYS A 170 -20.74 -13.68 -14.92
N ILE A 171 -20.07 -13.22 -13.84
CA ILE A 171 -19.77 -11.79 -13.59
C ILE A 171 -18.45 -11.42 -14.29
N LEU A 172 -17.54 -12.40 -14.43
CA LEU A 172 -16.28 -12.26 -15.14
C LEU A 172 -16.36 -13.00 -16.48
N GLN A 173 -15.96 -12.34 -17.56
CA GLN A 173 -15.88 -12.91 -18.90
C GLN A 173 -14.61 -12.43 -19.60
N GLU A 174 -14.15 -13.17 -20.59
CA GLU A 174 -13.08 -12.75 -21.49
C GLU A 174 -13.65 -11.81 -22.56
N ASP A 175 -13.03 -10.64 -22.76
CA ASP A 175 -13.46 -9.66 -23.73
C ASP A 175 -12.28 -8.78 -24.18
N PHE A 176 -12.50 -7.97 -25.23
CA PHE A 176 -11.52 -7.03 -25.76
C PHE A 176 -11.91 -5.61 -25.36
N THR A 177 -10.94 -4.84 -24.86
CA THR A 177 -11.10 -3.42 -24.56
C THR A 177 -9.91 -2.62 -25.06
N VAL A 178 -10.17 -1.36 -25.44
CA VAL A 178 -9.09 -0.43 -25.82
C VAL A 178 -8.55 0.24 -24.58
N ILE A 179 -7.26 0.02 -24.31
CA ILE A 179 -6.55 0.60 -23.17
C ILE A 179 -5.21 1.18 -23.63
N ALA A 180 -4.68 2.14 -22.88
CA ALA A 180 -3.31 2.62 -23.06
C ALA A 180 -2.31 1.50 -22.70
N TYR A 181 -1.24 1.38 -23.47
CA TYR A 181 -0.21 0.35 -23.30
C TYR A 181 1.18 0.98 -23.30
N CYS A 182 2.00 0.59 -22.35
CA CYS A 182 3.40 1.01 -22.28
C CYS A 182 4.30 -0.03 -22.95
N PRO A 183 4.95 0.30 -24.10
CA PRO A 183 5.84 -0.65 -24.77
C PRO A 183 7.14 -0.93 -24.01
N SER A 184 7.58 0.00 -23.14
CA SER A 184 8.77 -0.18 -22.31
C SER A 184 8.50 -1.16 -21.16
N CYS A 185 7.43 -0.90 -20.40
CA CYS A 185 7.04 -1.78 -19.28
C CYS A 185 6.32 -3.06 -19.74
N GLN A 186 5.91 -3.11 -21.02
CA GLN A 186 5.15 -4.22 -21.62
C GLN A 186 3.88 -4.58 -20.85
N THR A 187 3.14 -3.55 -20.41
CA THR A 187 1.90 -3.70 -19.66
C THR A 187 0.88 -2.62 -20.02
N SER A 188 -0.38 -2.89 -19.70
CA SER A 188 -1.45 -1.90 -19.78
C SER A 188 -1.30 -0.85 -18.68
N LEU A 189 -1.74 0.38 -18.96
CA LEU A 189 -1.68 1.50 -18.06
C LEU A 189 -3.07 1.84 -17.49
N SER A 190 -3.11 2.18 -16.22
CA SER A 190 -4.28 2.77 -15.60
C SER A 190 -4.47 4.23 -16.04
N HIS A 191 -5.68 4.77 -15.89
CA HIS A 191 -5.95 6.19 -16.20
C HIS A 191 -5.07 7.16 -15.40
N SER A 192 -4.73 6.83 -14.16
CA SER A 192 -3.86 7.66 -13.33
C SER A 192 -2.41 7.67 -13.83
N GLU A 193 -1.90 6.56 -14.33
CA GLU A 193 -0.56 6.48 -14.93
C GLU A 193 -0.49 7.23 -16.26
N VAL A 194 -1.51 7.09 -17.11
CA VAL A 194 -1.61 7.84 -18.37
C VAL A 194 -1.61 9.35 -18.10
N ASN A 195 -2.38 9.82 -17.10
CA ASN A 195 -2.47 11.23 -16.76
C ASN A 195 -1.13 11.85 -16.29
N GLN A 196 -0.19 11.04 -15.82
CA GLN A 196 1.14 11.50 -15.41
C GLN A 196 2.15 11.56 -16.57
N GLY A 197 1.84 10.96 -17.69
CA GLY A 197 2.74 10.83 -18.84
C GLY A 197 2.46 11.78 -20.01
N TYR A 198 1.57 12.77 -19.86
CA TYR A 198 1.30 13.72 -20.92
C TYR A 198 2.44 14.72 -21.08
N GLU A 199 2.95 14.82 -22.31
CA GLU A 199 3.97 15.79 -22.71
C GLU A 199 3.53 16.52 -23.98
N GLU A 200 3.94 17.78 -24.12
CA GLU A 200 3.73 18.52 -25.37
C GLU A 200 4.80 18.10 -26.38
N VAL A 201 4.35 17.43 -27.44
CA VAL A 201 5.22 17.03 -28.55
C VAL A 201 4.78 17.69 -29.85
N LYS A 202 5.75 18.02 -30.72
CA LYS A 202 5.46 18.46 -32.08
C LYS A 202 5.50 17.27 -33.00
N ASP A 203 4.34 16.93 -33.55
CA ASP A 203 4.19 15.82 -34.48
C ASP A 203 3.73 16.31 -35.85
N PRO A 204 4.39 15.97 -36.98
CA PRO A 204 3.97 16.39 -38.29
C PRO A 204 2.65 15.77 -38.69
N SER A 205 1.69 16.61 -39.08
CA SER A 205 0.38 16.15 -39.57
C SER A 205 0.33 16.26 -41.10
N LEU A 206 -0.19 15.19 -41.73
CA LEU A 206 -0.40 15.12 -43.17
C LEU A 206 -1.91 15.15 -43.48
N TYR A 207 -2.33 16.16 -44.26
CA TYR A 207 -3.69 16.26 -44.76
C TYR A 207 -3.73 15.99 -46.27
N TYR A 208 -4.58 15.06 -46.70
CA TYR A 208 -4.79 14.82 -48.13
C TYR A 208 -6.27 14.80 -48.46
N LYS A 209 -6.60 15.23 -49.68
CA LYS A 209 -7.97 15.24 -50.20
C LYS A 209 -8.15 14.03 -51.12
N VAL A 210 -9.25 13.31 -50.96
CA VAL A 210 -9.69 12.26 -51.84
C VAL A 210 -10.97 12.71 -52.57
N LYS A 211 -11.09 12.34 -53.84
CA LYS A 211 -12.34 12.51 -54.61
C LYS A 211 -13.31 11.41 -54.18
N LEU A 212 -14.49 11.79 -53.76
CA LEU A 212 -15.57 10.87 -53.48
C LEU A 212 -16.21 10.39 -54.80
#